data_be503b8dc9890fbb270a172c2c0547e2
#
_entry.id   be503b8dc9890fbb270a172c2c0547e2
#
_cell.length_a   1.000
_cell.length_b   1.000
_cell.length_c   1.000
_cell.angle_alpha   90.00
_cell.angle_beta   90.00
_cell.angle_gamma   90.00
#
_symmetry.space_group_name_H-M   'P 1'
#
loop_
_entity.id
_entity.type
_entity.pdbx_description
1 polymer ?
#
loop_
_entity_poly.entity_id
_entity_poly.type
_entity_poly.pdbx_seq_one_letter_code
_entity_poly.pdbx_strand_id
1 'polypeptide(L)'
;SNWLETALICEKDSKKRDAAFKGVQQCLRTFMKGYPDDGGCEEGVNYWDCAGASFFESLYFMKFAPKQAQLELNDAQKKKVENMGRFITTMYIDDLTFVNFSDAQAKNTPNINILFPYGAYLQNEQMMQLAAYVGKKYLYLQKPSTLFLQSGNYPKLGRELMLLSMLPQYQQTQAVQPKTEDAYLAASQIMVASNKHWFVAAKGGNNAESHNHNDIGNFIVYHNNQPVVIDLGRDTYTSQSFSSRRFELMNCRSAYHNVPIINGMEQKEGKKYRADKVSHITNENV
;
A
#
# COMPACT_ATOMS: atom_id res chain seq x y z
N SER A 1 7.73 -9.49 9.69
CA SER A 1 7.48 -9.10 11.09
C SER A 1 7.38 -10.31 12.02
N ASN A 2 6.51 -11.30 11.75
CA ASN A 2 6.25 -12.45 12.66
C ASN A 2 7.51 -13.19 13.13
N TRP A 3 8.49 -13.41 12.24
CA TRP A 3 9.76 -14.03 12.62
C TRP A 3 10.51 -13.20 13.68
N LEU A 4 10.56 -11.87 13.48
CA LEU A 4 11.18 -10.95 14.44
C LEU A 4 10.46 -10.95 15.79
N GLU A 5 9.14 -10.86 15.77
CA GLU A 5 8.32 -10.86 16.98
C GLU A 5 8.45 -12.16 17.76
N THR A 6 8.45 -13.31 17.07
CA THR A 6 8.71 -14.61 17.67
C THR A 6 10.10 -14.67 18.31
N ALA A 7 11.12 -14.14 17.61
CA ALA A 7 12.48 -14.11 18.15
C ALA A 7 12.61 -13.20 19.38
N LEU A 8 11.87 -12.08 19.42
CA LEU A 8 11.89 -11.15 20.55
C LEU A 8 11.17 -11.72 21.80
N ILE A 9 10.04 -12.40 21.58
CA ILE A 9 9.13 -12.77 22.66
C ILE A 9 9.39 -14.21 23.14
N CYS A 10 9.61 -15.15 22.23
CA CYS A 10 9.59 -16.57 22.51
C CYS A 10 10.96 -17.22 22.56
N GLU A 11 11.97 -16.72 21.77
CA GLU A 11 13.26 -17.37 21.68
C GLU A 11 14.13 -17.05 22.92
N LYS A 12 14.45 -18.07 23.69
CA LYS A 12 15.27 -17.96 24.92
C LYS A 12 16.78 -18.16 24.64
N ASP A 13 17.11 -18.92 23.62
CA ASP A 13 18.51 -19.15 23.23
C ASP A 13 19.07 -17.91 22.52
N SER A 14 20.06 -17.26 23.13
CA SER A 14 20.65 -16.04 22.62
C SER A 14 21.27 -16.21 21.22
N LYS A 15 21.91 -17.36 20.93
CA LYS A 15 22.54 -17.62 19.63
C LYS A 15 21.50 -17.76 18.53
N LYS A 16 20.40 -18.46 18.81
CA LYS A 16 19.27 -18.59 17.86
C LYS A 16 18.59 -17.25 17.64
N ARG A 17 18.38 -16.48 18.70
CA ARG A 17 17.81 -15.14 18.62
C ARG A 17 18.69 -14.19 17.80
N ASP A 18 20.01 -14.18 18.02
CA ASP A 18 20.94 -13.38 17.24
C ASP A 18 20.98 -13.79 15.77
N ALA A 19 20.90 -15.09 15.48
CA ALA A 19 20.78 -15.59 14.11
C ALA A 19 19.49 -15.13 13.43
N ALA A 20 18.35 -15.15 14.17
CA ALA A 20 17.09 -14.64 13.67
C ALA A 20 17.16 -13.14 13.36
N PHE A 21 17.74 -12.32 14.24
CA PHE A 21 17.92 -10.89 13.99
C PHE A 21 18.75 -10.61 12.73
N LYS A 22 19.85 -11.32 12.54
CA LYS A 22 20.66 -11.21 11.32
C LYS A 22 19.88 -11.60 10.06
N GLY A 23 19.10 -12.67 10.12
CA GLY A 23 18.24 -13.09 9.03
C GLY A 23 17.18 -12.05 8.69
N VAL A 24 16.51 -11.49 9.70
CA VAL A 24 15.53 -10.41 9.51
C VAL A 24 16.17 -9.16 8.90
N GLN A 25 17.33 -8.72 9.42
CA GLN A 25 18.08 -7.60 8.83
C GLN A 25 18.35 -7.82 7.33
N GLN A 26 18.80 -9.01 6.96
CA GLN A 26 19.08 -9.36 5.56
C GLN A 26 17.82 -9.28 4.70
N CYS A 27 16.70 -9.84 5.18
CA CYS A 27 15.42 -9.77 4.48
C CYS A 27 14.96 -8.32 4.28
N LEU A 28 15.06 -7.49 5.33
CA LEU A 28 14.65 -6.08 5.26
C LEU A 28 15.54 -5.27 4.30
N ARG A 29 16.86 -5.51 4.29
CA ARG A 29 17.78 -4.87 3.33
C ARG A 29 17.45 -5.26 1.88
N THR A 30 17.14 -6.53 1.64
CA THR A 30 16.76 -7.04 0.31
C THR A 30 15.45 -6.42 -0.14
N PHE A 31 14.43 -6.39 0.74
CA PHE A 31 13.15 -5.75 0.46
C PHE A 31 13.31 -4.26 0.13
N MET A 32 14.03 -3.52 0.99
CA MET A 32 14.29 -2.09 0.79
C MET A 32 14.98 -1.81 -0.55
N LYS A 33 15.90 -2.67 -0.98
CA LYS A 33 16.62 -2.51 -2.26
C LYS A 33 15.68 -2.69 -3.46
N GLY A 34 14.72 -3.61 -3.38
CA GLY A 34 13.80 -3.92 -4.48
C GLY A 34 12.55 -3.03 -4.54
N TYR A 35 12.19 -2.37 -3.43
CA TYR A 35 10.99 -1.55 -3.38
C TYR A 35 11.21 -0.20 -4.09
N PRO A 36 10.21 0.37 -4.81
CA PRO A 36 10.34 1.68 -5.49
C PRO A 36 10.68 2.82 -4.53
N ASP A 37 11.53 3.76 -4.97
CA ASP A 37 11.98 4.89 -4.14
C ASP A 37 10.87 5.90 -3.86
N ASP A 38 9.88 5.98 -4.73
CA ASP A 38 8.69 6.80 -4.56
C ASP A 38 7.66 6.21 -3.57
N GLY A 39 7.92 5.01 -3.07
CA GLY A 39 7.04 4.31 -2.13
C GLY A 39 5.81 3.65 -2.76
N GLY A 40 5.70 3.65 -4.08
CA GLY A 40 4.61 3.00 -4.80
C GLY A 40 4.58 1.49 -4.56
N CYS A 41 3.40 0.96 -4.27
CA CYS A 41 3.19 -0.49 -4.17
C CYS A 41 2.68 -1.00 -5.54
N GLU A 42 3.56 -1.66 -6.30
CA GLU A 42 3.24 -2.16 -7.64
C GLU A 42 2.05 -3.13 -7.65
N GLU A 43 1.85 -3.81 -6.54
CA GLU A 43 0.76 -4.79 -6.36
C GLU A 43 -0.59 -4.13 -6.04
N GLY A 44 -0.60 -2.81 -5.84
CA GLY A 44 -1.79 -2.03 -5.51
C GLY A 44 -2.01 -1.81 -4.00
N VAL A 45 -3.01 -1.00 -3.70
CA VAL A 45 -3.29 -0.48 -2.34
C VAL A 45 -3.62 -1.57 -1.31
N ASN A 46 -4.24 -2.67 -1.74
CA ASN A 46 -4.56 -3.78 -0.84
C ASN A 46 -3.31 -4.54 -0.36
N TYR A 47 -2.25 -4.55 -1.17
CA TYR A 47 -0.98 -5.20 -0.83
C TYR A 47 -0.04 -4.32 -0.01
N TRP A 48 -0.30 -3.01 0.06
CA TRP A 48 0.46 -2.10 0.91
C TRP A 48 0.57 -2.62 2.35
N ASP A 49 -0.50 -3.21 2.86
CA ASP A 49 -0.57 -3.80 4.21
C ASP A 49 0.49 -4.92 4.42
N CYS A 50 0.69 -5.76 3.41
CA CYS A 50 1.68 -6.85 3.44
C CYS A 50 3.09 -6.41 3.02
N ALA A 51 3.22 -5.30 2.31
CA ALA A 51 4.47 -4.77 1.78
C ALA A 51 5.03 -3.63 2.65
N GLY A 52 4.78 -2.37 2.29
CA GLY A 52 5.33 -1.20 2.98
C GLY A 52 4.97 -1.14 4.47
N ALA A 53 3.74 -1.49 4.84
CA ALA A 53 3.32 -1.51 6.24
C ALA A 53 4.01 -2.62 7.04
N SER A 54 4.19 -3.82 6.48
CA SER A 54 4.93 -4.90 7.16
C SER A 54 6.43 -4.60 7.30
N PHE A 55 7.00 -3.85 6.35
CA PHE A 55 8.36 -3.34 6.50
C PHE A 55 8.47 -2.39 7.68
N PHE A 56 7.58 -1.40 7.78
CA PHE A 56 7.52 -0.49 8.92
C PHE A 56 7.29 -1.23 10.24
N GLU A 57 6.37 -2.18 10.30
CA GLU A 57 6.13 -3.04 11.47
C GLU A 57 7.43 -3.69 11.95
N SER A 58 8.21 -4.23 11.01
CA SER A 58 9.51 -4.84 11.32
C SER A 58 10.52 -3.80 11.84
N LEU A 59 10.57 -2.59 11.28
CA LEU A 59 11.41 -1.49 11.80
C LEU A 59 11.00 -1.09 13.22
N TYR A 60 9.69 -1.03 13.48
CA TYR A 60 9.18 -0.69 14.81
C TYR A 60 9.62 -1.71 15.85
N PHE A 61 9.46 -3.00 15.57
CA PHE A 61 9.85 -4.06 16.50
C PHE A 61 11.37 -4.21 16.65
N MET A 62 12.14 -3.89 15.61
CA MET A 62 13.61 -3.92 15.72
C MET A 62 14.18 -2.95 16.74
N LYS A 63 13.42 -1.91 17.15
CA LYS A 63 13.83 -1.01 18.24
C LYS A 63 13.98 -1.73 19.59
N PHE A 64 13.29 -2.86 19.76
CA PHE A 64 13.37 -3.69 20.97
C PHE A 64 14.50 -4.75 20.90
N ALA A 65 15.13 -4.93 19.75
CA ALA A 65 16.30 -5.77 19.60
C ALA A 65 17.56 -5.05 20.12
N PRO A 66 18.63 -5.79 20.46
CA PRO A 66 19.92 -5.20 20.82
C PRO A 66 20.39 -4.21 19.73
N LYS A 67 21.08 -3.12 20.13
CA LYS A 67 21.44 -2.03 19.21
C LYS A 67 22.17 -2.54 17.94
N GLN A 68 23.06 -3.50 18.07
CA GLN A 68 23.79 -4.11 16.95
C GLN A 68 22.88 -4.91 15.99
N ALA A 69 21.67 -5.27 16.42
CA ALA A 69 20.68 -5.98 15.63
C ALA A 69 19.65 -5.04 14.98
N GLN A 70 19.67 -3.76 15.32
CA GLN A 70 18.75 -2.77 14.73
C GLN A 70 19.18 -2.42 13.30
N LEU A 71 18.22 -2.10 12.45
CA LEU A 71 18.47 -1.66 11.08
C LEU A 71 18.71 -0.16 11.06
N GLU A 72 19.95 0.24 10.81
CA GLU A 72 20.28 1.65 10.57
C GLU A 72 19.91 2.02 9.12
N LEU A 73 19.19 3.12 8.98
CA LEU A 73 18.76 3.67 7.71
C LEU A 73 19.47 5.00 7.44
N ASN A 74 20.04 5.17 6.26
CA ASN A 74 20.48 6.46 5.78
C ASN A 74 19.28 7.36 5.39
N ASP A 75 19.52 8.63 5.06
CA ASP A 75 18.44 9.58 4.83
C ASP A 75 17.60 9.25 3.60
N ALA A 76 18.19 8.72 2.52
CA ALA A 76 17.45 8.25 1.36
C ALA A 76 16.52 7.07 1.72
N GLN A 77 16.98 6.15 2.55
CA GLN A 77 16.17 5.02 3.03
C GLN A 77 15.06 5.48 3.98
N LYS A 78 15.31 6.46 4.85
CA LYS A 78 14.27 7.08 5.69
C LYS A 78 13.20 7.73 4.82
N LYS A 79 13.62 8.46 3.78
CA LYS A 79 12.68 9.08 2.82
C LYS A 79 11.85 8.04 2.09
N LYS A 80 12.47 6.92 1.68
CA LYS A 80 11.72 5.80 1.08
C LYS A 80 10.69 5.22 2.06
N VAL A 81 11.01 5.05 3.34
CA VAL A 81 10.05 4.61 4.38
C VAL A 81 8.90 5.60 4.53
N GLU A 82 9.19 6.90 4.52
CA GLU A 82 8.16 7.95 4.52
C GLU A 82 7.24 7.81 3.30
N ASN A 83 7.81 7.67 2.11
CA ASN A 83 7.06 7.51 0.87
C ASN A 83 6.18 6.25 0.88
N MET A 84 6.72 5.11 1.35
CA MET A 84 5.94 3.87 1.55
C MET A 84 4.72 4.11 2.45
N GLY A 85 4.88 4.86 3.54
CA GLY A 85 3.77 5.19 4.43
C GLY A 85 2.71 6.05 3.75
N ARG A 86 3.13 7.08 3.03
CA ARG A 86 2.22 8.03 2.36
C ARG A 86 1.43 7.41 1.21
N PHE A 87 1.90 6.32 0.62
CA PHE A 87 1.24 5.67 -0.52
C PHE A 87 -0.26 5.44 -0.28
N ILE A 88 -0.66 4.98 0.91
CA ILE A 88 -2.07 4.69 1.21
C ILE A 88 -2.96 5.95 1.14
N THR A 89 -2.47 7.11 1.59
CA THR A 89 -3.21 8.39 1.51
C THR A 89 -3.14 9.00 0.11
N THR A 90 -2.07 8.78 -0.63
CA THR A 90 -1.95 9.18 -2.04
C THR A 90 -2.97 8.46 -2.92
N MET A 91 -3.21 7.18 -2.65
CA MET A 91 -4.20 6.37 -3.40
C MET A 91 -5.63 6.51 -2.90
N TYR A 92 -5.88 7.36 -1.91
CA TYR A 92 -7.20 7.57 -1.32
C TYR A 92 -8.08 8.43 -2.23
N ILE A 93 -9.35 8.05 -2.40
CA ILE A 93 -10.34 8.82 -3.18
C ILE A 93 -11.39 9.42 -2.25
N ASP A 94 -12.16 8.58 -1.57
CA ASP A 94 -13.22 8.98 -0.66
C ASP A 94 -13.72 7.78 0.15
N ASP A 95 -14.10 8.00 1.40
CA ASP A 95 -14.67 6.99 2.29
C ASP A 95 -13.76 5.74 2.43
N LEU A 96 -14.15 4.61 1.85
CA LEU A 96 -13.32 3.40 1.72
C LEU A 96 -12.90 3.16 0.27
N THR A 97 -12.98 4.16 -0.58
CA THR A 97 -12.65 4.05 -2.00
C THR A 97 -11.21 4.48 -2.24
N PHE A 98 -10.48 3.66 -2.98
CA PHE A 98 -9.08 3.86 -3.32
C PHE A 98 -8.85 3.58 -4.80
N VAL A 99 -7.74 4.09 -5.33
CA VAL A 99 -7.22 3.70 -6.65
C VAL A 99 -6.98 2.20 -6.65
N ASN A 100 -7.54 1.51 -7.64
CA ASN A 100 -7.58 0.05 -7.67
C ASN A 100 -6.82 -0.58 -8.85
N PHE A 101 -5.72 0.02 -9.26
CA PHE A 101 -4.82 -0.60 -10.23
C PHE A 101 -4.21 -1.90 -9.69
N SER A 102 -3.78 -2.77 -10.61
CA SER A 102 -3.22 -4.10 -10.28
C SER A 102 -4.22 -4.97 -9.49
N ASP A 103 -3.76 -5.84 -8.61
CA ASP A 103 -4.64 -6.69 -7.80
C ASP A 103 -5.28 -5.93 -6.62
N ALA A 104 -5.69 -4.69 -6.82
CA ALA A 104 -6.40 -3.92 -5.81
C ALA A 104 -7.92 -3.92 -6.04
N GLN A 105 -8.67 -3.69 -4.97
CA GLN A 105 -10.11 -3.49 -4.98
C GLN A 105 -10.42 -2.01 -4.75
N ALA A 106 -11.43 -1.48 -5.42
CA ALA A 106 -11.85 -0.09 -5.25
C ALA A 106 -12.29 0.21 -3.81
N LYS A 107 -12.92 -0.76 -3.14
CA LYS A 107 -13.26 -0.66 -1.71
C LYS A 107 -12.23 -1.41 -0.87
N ASN A 108 -11.55 -0.68 0.00
CA ASN A 108 -10.54 -1.22 0.90
C ASN A 108 -10.75 -0.67 2.31
N THR A 109 -10.65 -1.52 3.31
CA THR A 109 -10.64 -1.12 4.72
C THR A 109 -9.21 -1.22 5.24
N PRO A 110 -8.46 -0.12 5.31
CA PRO A 110 -7.09 -0.16 5.81
C PRO A 110 -7.01 -0.71 7.23
N ASN A 111 -5.94 -1.46 7.51
CA ASN A 111 -5.67 -1.94 8.85
C ASN A 111 -5.22 -0.78 9.76
N ILE A 112 -6.12 -0.31 10.62
CA ILE A 112 -5.87 0.82 11.51
C ILE A 112 -4.76 0.53 12.52
N ASN A 113 -4.54 -0.74 12.87
CA ASN A 113 -3.55 -1.17 13.86
C ASN A 113 -2.10 -0.97 13.35
N ILE A 114 -1.92 -0.77 12.05
CA ILE A 114 -0.63 -0.39 11.47
C ILE A 114 -0.68 1.02 10.86
N LEU A 115 -1.80 1.43 10.28
CA LEU A 115 -1.93 2.74 9.64
C LEU A 115 -1.72 3.88 10.65
N PHE A 116 -2.34 3.79 11.84
CA PHE A 116 -2.19 4.80 12.88
C PHE A 116 -0.76 4.87 13.45
N PRO A 117 -0.15 3.75 13.91
CA PRO A 117 1.24 3.77 14.36
C PRO A 117 2.24 4.24 13.30
N TYR A 118 2.02 3.90 12.04
CA TYR A 118 2.88 4.36 10.97
C TYR A 118 2.75 5.87 10.77
N GLY A 119 1.51 6.39 10.75
CA GLY A 119 1.26 7.83 10.70
C GLY A 119 1.88 8.58 11.86
N ALA A 120 1.75 8.07 13.09
CA ALA A 120 2.36 8.65 14.28
C ALA A 120 3.90 8.66 14.21
N TYR A 121 4.51 7.60 13.73
CA TYR A 121 5.96 7.53 13.52
C TYR A 121 6.45 8.57 12.51
N LEU A 122 5.70 8.79 11.44
CA LEU A 122 6.01 9.77 10.39
C LEU A 122 5.57 11.20 10.74
N GLN A 123 4.86 11.38 11.85
CA GLN A 123 4.15 12.63 12.17
C GLN A 123 3.22 13.08 11.04
N ASN A 124 2.61 12.11 10.37
CA ASN A 124 1.68 12.32 9.26
C ASN A 124 0.24 12.32 9.77
N GLU A 125 -0.31 13.53 9.90
CA GLU A 125 -1.65 13.73 10.45
C GLU A 125 -2.73 13.08 9.57
N GLN A 126 -2.60 13.13 8.25
CA GLN A 126 -3.58 12.55 7.32
C GLN A 126 -3.70 11.03 7.48
N MET A 127 -2.59 10.32 7.69
CA MET A 127 -2.61 8.88 7.97
C MET A 127 -3.29 8.57 9.30
N MET A 128 -2.99 9.37 10.36
CA MET A 128 -3.63 9.20 11.67
C MET A 128 -5.12 9.50 11.60
N GLN A 129 -5.52 10.57 10.93
CA GLN A 129 -6.92 10.96 10.72
C GLN A 129 -7.70 9.90 9.93
N LEU A 130 -7.11 9.34 8.87
CA LEU A 130 -7.72 8.25 8.10
C LEU A 130 -7.93 7.01 8.98
N ALA A 131 -6.93 6.63 9.77
CA ALA A 131 -7.07 5.51 10.70
C ALA A 131 -8.17 5.75 11.72
N ALA A 132 -8.26 6.96 12.29
CA ALA A 132 -9.32 7.34 13.21
C ALA A 132 -10.70 7.38 12.54
N TYR A 133 -10.79 7.86 11.29
CA TYR A 133 -12.02 7.87 10.50
C TYR A 133 -12.54 6.45 10.25
N VAL A 134 -11.68 5.58 9.71
CA VAL A 134 -12.02 4.16 9.45
C VAL A 134 -12.43 3.46 10.74
N GLY A 135 -11.67 3.62 11.81
CA GLY A 135 -11.95 3.00 13.09
C GLY A 135 -13.29 3.45 13.68
N LYS A 136 -13.51 4.75 13.81
CA LYS A 136 -14.74 5.29 14.41
C LYS A 136 -15.98 5.00 13.56
N LYS A 137 -15.88 5.09 12.24
CA LYS A 137 -17.03 4.89 11.34
C LYS A 137 -17.39 3.43 11.12
N TYR A 138 -16.40 2.56 10.92
CA TYR A 138 -16.64 1.20 10.45
C TYR A 138 -16.40 0.11 11.48
N LEU A 139 -15.49 0.33 12.43
CA LEU A 139 -15.11 -0.71 13.40
C LEU A 139 -15.80 -0.52 14.76
N TYR A 140 -15.90 0.71 15.27
CA TYR A 140 -16.53 0.97 16.55
C TYR A 140 -18.06 0.81 16.55
N LEU A 141 -18.72 1.15 15.45
CA LEU A 141 -20.18 1.08 15.37
C LEU A 141 -20.70 -0.35 15.25
N GLN A 142 -19.88 -1.30 14.85
CA GLN A 142 -20.32 -2.67 14.66
C GLN A 142 -20.14 -3.56 15.89
N LYS A 143 -19.07 -3.45 16.64
CA LYS A 143 -18.84 -4.07 17.97
C LYS A 143 -17.50 -3.55 18.55
N PRO A 144 -17.47 -3.00 19.79
CA PRO A 144 -16.21 -2.56 20.42
C PRO A 144 -15.14 -3.67 20.56
N SER A 145 -15.58 -4.93 20.67
CA SER A 145 -14.70 -6.11 20.75
C SER A 145 -14.00 -6.46 19.43
N THR A 146 -14.43 -5.89 18.29
CA THR A 146 -13.83 -6.17 16.97
C THR A 146 -12.69 -5.21 16.63
N LEU A 147 -12.45 -4.17 17.41
CA LEU A 147 -11.33 -3.24 17.21
C LEU A 147 -9.99 -3.99 17.12
N PHE A 148 -9.86 -5.07 17.88
CA PHE A 148 -8.65 -5.88 17.97
C PHE A 148 -8.65 -7.10 17.05
N LEU A 149 -9.78 -7.46 16.44
CA LEU A 149 -9.91 -8.70 15.68
C LEU A 149 -10.05 -8.51 14.17
N GLN A 150 -10.20 -7.27 13.68
CA GLN A 150 -10.40 -6.99 12.26
C GLN A 150 -9.17 -6.32 11.61
N SER A 151 -8.02 -6.91 11.78
CA SER A 151 -6.86 -6.52 11.03
C SER A 151 -6.75 -7.36 9.75
N GLY A 152 -7.55 -7.03 8.73
CA GLY A 152 -7.48 -7.70 7.43
C GLY A 152 -7.67 -9.23 7.53
N ASN A 153 -7.19 -9.95 6.52
CA ASN A 153 -7.32 -11.41 6.44
C ASN A 153 -6.45 -12.18 7.45
N TYR A 154 -5.54 -11.51 8.17
CA TYR A 154 -4.60 -12.13 9.10
C TYR A 154 -4.41 -11.26 10.34
N PRO A 155 -5.02 -11.61 11.49
CA PRO A 155 -4.77 -10.90 12.74
C PRO A 155 -3.28 -11.02 13.09
N LYS A 156 -2.67 -9.87 13.39
CA LYS A 156 -1.26 -9.76 13.77
C LYS A 156 -1.18 -9.14 15.16
N LEU A 157 -0.88 -9.95 16.16
CA LEU A 157 -0.79 -9.53 17.55
C LEU A 157 0.12 -8.30 17.74
N GLY A 158 1.24 -8.26 17.03
CA GLY A 158 2.16 -7.13 17.11
C GLY A 158 1.51 -5.80 16.73
N ARG A 159 0.71 -5.77 15.67
CA ARG A 159 -0.01 -4.55 15.25
C ARG A 159 -1.06 -4.11 16.26
N GLU A 160 -1.76 -5.06 16.86
CA GLU A 160 -2.72 -4.77 17.92
C GLU A 160 -2.04 -4.14 19.12
N LEU A 161 -0.89 -4.68 19.55
CA LEU A 161 -0.09 -4.12 20.63
C LEU A 161 0.47 -2.73 20.27
N MET A 162 0.84 -2.49 19.01
CA MET A 162 1.27 -1.16 18.56
C MET A 162 0.16 -0.13 18.73
N LEU A 163 -1.06 -0.40 18.25
CA LEU A 163 -2.18 0.54 18.41
C LEU A 163 -2.58 0.70 19.89
N LEU A 164 -2.60 -0.38 20.66
CA LEU A 164 -2.86 -0.33 22.11
C LEU A 164 -1.89 0.59 22.85
N SER A 165 -0.60 0.54 22.50
CA SER A 165 0.41 1.42 23.11
C SER A 165 0.19 2.90 22.80
N MET A 166 -0.57 3.22 21.75
CA MET A 166 -0.89 4.58 21.29
C MET A 166 -2.37 4.92 21.48
N LEU A 167 -3.12 4.11 22.22
CA LEU A 167 -4.58 4.25 22.33
C LEU A 167 -5.03 5.65 22.79
N PRO A 168 -4.41 6.31 23.77
CA PRO A 168 -4.80 7.67 24.17
C PRO A 168 -4.65 8.68 23.02
N GLN A 169 -3.56 8.61 22.25
CA GLN A 169 -3.34 9.48 21.09
C GLN A 169 -4.36 9.20 19.99
N TYR A 170 -4.62 7.91 19.70
CA TYR A 170 -5.64 7.50 18.73
C TYR A 170 -7.03 8.03 19.10
N GLN A 171 -7.44 7.91 20.36
CA GLN A 171 -8.75 8.37 20.84
C GLN A 171 -8.91 9.89 20.71
N GLN A 172 -7.84 10.67 20.87
CA GLN A 172 -7.83 12.12 20.74
C GLN A 172 -7.77 12.59 19.29
N THR A 173 -7.35 11.72 18.37
CA THR A 173 -7.21 12.09 16.96
C THR A 173 -8.57 12.32 16.31
N GLN A 174 -8.68 13.41 15.57
CA GLN A 174 -9.88 13.73 14.81
C GLN A 174 -10.12 12.70 13.70
N ALA A 175 -11.36 12.20 13.61
CA ALA A 175 -11.79 11.27 12.56
C ALA A 175 -12.19 12.06 11.31
N VAL A 176 -11.23 12.36 10.46
CA VAL A 176 -11.40 13.17 9.25
C VAL A 176 -10.88 12.39 8.05
N GLN A 177 -11.57 12.48 6.93
CA GLN A 177 -11.08 11.94 5.66
C GLN A 177 -9.88 12.79 5.18
N PRO A 178 -8.77 12.16 4.76
CA PRO A 178 -7.64 12.90 4.21
C PRO A 178 -8.06 13.60 2.92
N LYS A 179 -7.46 14.75 2.68
CA LYS A 179 -7.54 15.39 1.37
C LYS A 179 -6.44 14.80 0.48
N THR A 180 -6.83 14.22 -0.64
CA THR A 180 -5.86 13.75 -1.62
C THR A 180 -5.16 14.94 -2.27
N GLU A 181 -3.85 14.89 -2.31
CA GLU A 181 -2.98 15.85 -2.96
C GLU A 181 -2.54 15.29 -4.33
N ASP A 182 -2.28 16.18 -5.27
CA ASP A 182 -1.71 15.78 -6.55
C ASP A 182 -0.35 15.15 -6.34
N ALA A 183 -0.12 14.03 -7.00
CA ALA A 183 1.12 13.28 -6.86
C ALA A 183 1.52 12.58 -8.16
N TYR A 184 2.83 12.50 -8.36
CA TYR A 184 3.42 11.65 -9.39
C TYR A 184 4.47 10.75 -8.78
N LEU A 185 4.20 9.45 -8.79
CA LEU A 185 5.11 8.40 -8.36
C LEU A 185 5.96 7.99 -9.56
N ALA A 186 7.16 8.59 -9.68
CA ALA A 186 7.98 8.50 -10.89
C ALA A 186 8.52 7.08 -11.16
N ALA A 187 8.85 6.32 -10.12
CA ALA A 187 9.35 4.95 -10.25
C ALA A 187 8.23 3.97 -10.61
N SER A 188 7.04 4.14 -10.00
CA SER A 188 5.85 3.33 -10.28
C SER A 188 5.05 3.84 -11.46
N GLN A 189 5.38 5.03 -11.98
CA GLN A 189 4.68 5.73 -13.07
C GLN A 189 3.16 5.85 -12.83
N ILE A 190 2.78 6.21 -11.60
CA ILE A 190 1.39 6.46 -11.22
C ILE A 190 1.21 7.94 -10.97
N MET A 191 0.21 8.53 -11.60
CA MET A 191 -0.22 9.91 -11.40
C MET A 191 -1.57 9.94 -10.71
N VAL A 192 -1.72 10.84 -9.74
CA VAL A 192 -2.98 11.18 -9.10
C VAL A 192 -3.14 12.68 -9.15
N ALA A 193 -4.31 13.14 -9.57
CA ALA A 193 -4.69 14.56 -9.54
C ALA A 193 -6.12 14.71 -9.02
N SER A 194 -6.34 15.69 -8.16
CA SER A 194 -7.65 15.92 -7.57
C SER A 194 -7.96 17.40 -7.37
N ASN A 195 -9.22 17.73 -7.46
CA ASN A 195 -9.74 19.03 -7.07
C ASN A 195 -11.08 18.86 -6.32
N LYS A 196 -11.81 19.96 -6.12
CA LYS A 196 -13.10 19.92 -5.41
C LYS A 196 -14.11 18.92 -6.00
N HIS A 197 -14.08 18.69 -7.31
CA HIS A 197 -15.09 17.93 -8.04
C HIS A 197 -14.56 16.68 -8.72
N TRP A 198 -13.29 16.67 -9.09
CA TRP A 198 -12.70 15.62 -9.91
C TRP A 198 -11.55 14.94 -9.19
N PHE A 199 -11.47 13.64 -9.38
CA PHE A 199 -10.30 12.83 -9.05
C PHE A 199 -9.94 12.00 -10.28
N VAL A 200 -8.66 12.00 -10.64
CA VAL A 200 -8.11 11.22 -11.75
C VAL A 200 -6.88 10.48 -11.27
N ALA A 201 -6.76 9.22 -11.60
CA ALA A 201 -5.49 8.50 -11.49
C ALA A 201 -5.18 7.82 -12.82
N ALA A 202 -3.90 7.77 -13.18
CA ALA A 202 -3.41 7.09 -14.36
C ALA A 202 -2.11 6.36 -14.06
N LYS A 203 -1.85 5.26 -14.78
CA LYS A 203 -0.62 4.48 -14.62
C LYS A 203 0.08 4.24 -15.95
N GLY A 204 1.41 4.25 -15.89
CA GLY A 204 2.30 3.72 -16.92
C GLY A 204 2.83 2.33 -16.51
N GLY A 205 4.11 2.24 -16.16
CA GLY A 205 4.74 1.01 -15.70
C GLY A 205 5.04 0.02 -16.81
N ASN A 206 5.04 -1.27 -16.48
CA ASN A 206 5.28 -2.35 -17.43
C ASN A 206 4.44 -3.61 -17.10
N ASN A 207 4.22 -4.46 -18.10
CA ASN A 207 3.43 -5.67 -17.95
C ASN A 207 4.22 -6.87 -17.38
N ALA A 208 5.14 -6.60 -16.43
CA ALA A 208 5.88 -7.61 -15.66
C ALA A 208 6.09 -7.19 -14.19
N GLU A 209 5.32 -6.22 -13.71
CA GLU A 209 5.28 -5.85 -12.30
C GLU A 209 4.60 -6.96 -11.48
N SER A 210 4.86 -6.98 -10.18
CA SER A 210 4.18 -7.93 -9.31
C SER A 210 2.68 -7.67 -9.31
N HIS A 211 1.88 -8.74 -9.44
CA HIS A 211 0.41 -8.67 -9.45
C HIS A 211 -0.18 -7.76 -10.54
N ASN A 212 0.56 -7.50 -11.64
CA ASN A 212 0.11 -6.61 -12.70
C ASN A 212 -1.05 -7.20 -13.53
N HIS A 213 -1.74 -6.29 -14.19
CA HIS A 213 -2.63 -6.54 -15.33
C HIS A 213 -1.96 -6.00 -16.61
N ASN A 214 -2.44 -6.38 -17.79
CA ASN A 214 -1.96 -5.82 -19.05
C ASN A 214 -2.68 -4.49 -19.33
N ASP A 215 -2.34 -3.45 -18.60
CA ASP A 215 -3.11 -2.23 -18.47
C ASP A 215 -2.27 -0.94 -18.51
N ILE A 216 -1.18 -0.94 -19.27
CA ILE A 216 -0.32 0.25 -19.43
C ILE A 216 -1.11 1.39 -20.08
N GLY A 217 -1.13 2.55 -19.44
CA GLY A 217 -1.92 3.72 -19.88
C GLY A 217 -3.34 3.72 -19.32
N ASN A 218 -3.66 2.82 -18.40
CA ASN A 218 -4.95 2.76 -17.73
C ASN A 218 -5.19 4.00 -16.86
N PHE A 219 -6.45 4.39 -16.76
CA PHE A 219 -6.86 5.52 -15.93
C PHE A 219 -8.24 5.31 -15.34
N ILE A 220 -8.51 5.99 -14.24
CA ILE A 220 -9.82 6.06 -13.58
C ILE A 220 -10.20 7.52 -13.35
N VAL A 221 -11.50 7.80 -13.35
CA VAL A 221 -12.04 9.14 -13.14
C VAL A 221 -13.23 9.06 -12.20
N TYR A 222 -13.24 9.95 -11.20
CA TYR A 222 -14.37 10.17 -10.31
C TYR A 222 -14.82 11.62 -10.39
N HIS A 223 -16.13 11.85 -10.31
CA HIS A 223 -16.74 13.17 -10.23
C HIS A 223 -17.65 13.25 -9.01
N ASN A 224 -17.41 14.24 -8.12
CA ASN A 224 -18.10 14.37 -6.83
C ASN A 224 -18.15 13.03 -6.07
N ASN A 225 -17.01 12.34 -6.00
CA ASN A 225 -16.81 11.03 -5.36
C ASN A 225 -17.62 9.87 -5.98
N GLN A 226 -18.26 10.09 -7.13
CA GLN A 226 -18.94 9.04 -7.87
C GLN A 226 -18.07 8.56 -9.03
N PRO A 227 -17.96 7.24 -9.24
CA PRO A 227 -17.15 6.69 -10.32
C PRO A 227 -17.75 7.03 -11.69
N VAL A 228 -16.92 7.57 -12.60
CA VAL A 228 -17.27 7.88 -13.99
C VAL A 228 -16.59 6.91 -14.94
N VAL A 229 -15.28 6.71 -14.74
CA VAL A 229 -14.47 5.71 -15.43
C VAL A 229 -13.80 4.88 -14.35
N ILE A 230 -14.04 3.58 -14.38
CA ILE A 230 -13.57 2.64 -13.35
C ILE A 230 -12.59 1.63 -13.93
N ASP A 231 -11.78 1.03 -13.06
CA ASP A 231 -11.02 -0.18 -13.35
C ASP A 231 -11.73 -1.39 -12.71
N LEU A 232 -11.57 -2.57 -13.32
CA LEU A 232 -12.11 -3.82 -12.76
C LEU A 232 -11.43 -4.19 -11.44
N GLY A 233 -10.13 -3.88 -11.33
CA GLY A 233 -9.33 -4.30 -10.20
C GLY A 233 -9.20 -5.82 -10.10
N ARG A 234 -8.99 -6.30 -8.87
CA ARG A 234 -8.80 -7.72 -8.59
C ARG A 234 -10.12 -8.49 -8.57
N ASP A 235 -10.13 -9.65 -9.24
CA ASP A 235 -11.15 -10.66 -9.10
C ASP A 235 -10.80 -11.69 -7.99
N THR A 236 -11.67 -12.67 -7.76
CA THR A 236 -11.42 -13.78 -6.85
C THR A 236 -10.26 -14.64 -7.36
N TYR A 237 -9.29 -14.89 -6.49
CA TYR A 237 -8.15 -15.73 -6.84
C TYR A 237 -8.55 -17.19 -7.02
N THR A 238 -8.06 -17.76 -8.11
CA THR A 238 -8.16 -19.19 -8.44
C THR A 238 -6.77 -19.77 -8.69
N SER A 239 -6.65 -21.05 -8.93
CA SER A 239 -5.38 -21.67 -9.36
C SER A 239 -4.85 -21.06 -10.66
N GLN A 240 -5.71 -20.59 -11.56
CA GLN A 240 -5.34 -19.94 -12.79
C GLN A 240 -4.65 -18.58 -12.52
N SER A 241 -5.06 -17.85 -11.48
CA SER A 241 -4.48 -16.55 -11.10
C SER A 241 -2.98 -16.63 -10.82
N PHE A 242 -2.48 -17.80 -10.42
CA PHE A 242 -1.07 -18.08 -10.10
C PHE A 242 -0.37 -18.98 -11.13
N SER A 243 -0.91 -19.08 -12.33
CA SER A 243 -0.34 -19.89 -13.42
C SER A 243 0.10 -19.02 -14.58
N SER A 244 0.75 -19.64 -15.59
CA SER A 244 1.07 -19.00 -16.86
C SER A 244 -0.17 -18.52 -17.64
N ARG A 245 -1.37 -18.98 -17.25
CA ARG A 245 -2.64 -18.60 -17.84
C ARG A 245 -3.32 -17.42 -17.15
N ARG A 246 -2.62 -16.72 -16.23
CA ARG A 246 -3.14 -15.54 -15.51
C ARG A 246 -3.74 -14.51 -16.48
N PHE A 247 -3.00 -14.20 -17.54
CA PHE A 247 -3.40 -13.17 -18.50
C PHE A 247 -4.49 -13.57 -19.50
N GLU A 248 -5.10 -14.75 -19.32
CA GLU A 248 -6.36 -15.13 -19.96
C GLU A 248 -7.58 -14.70 -19.11
N LEU A 249 -7.37 -14.37 -17.83
CA LEU A 249 -8.44 -13.87 -16.96
C LEU A 249 -8.91 -12.50 -17.42
N MET A 250 -10.22 -12.28 -17.35
CA MET A 250 -10.86 -11.04 -17.81
C MET A 250 -10.23 -9.79 -17.19
N ASN A 251 -10.05 -9.81 -15.88
CA ASN A 251 -9.48 -8.68 -15.13
C ASN A 251 -7.99 -8.44 -15.38
N CYS A 252 -7.29 -9.37 -16.04
CA CYS A 252 -5.87 -9.20 -16.38
C CYS A 252 -5.65 -8.78 -17.83
N ARG A 253 -6.69 -8.78 -18.67
CA ARG A 253 -6.61 -8.49 -20.11
C ARG A 253 -6.88 -7.02 -20.40
N SER A 254 -6.08 -6.43 -21.28
CA SER A 254 -6.19 -5.01 -21.66
C SER A 254 -7.54 -4.63 -22.29
N ALA A 255 -8.25 -5.58 -22.90
CA ALA A 255 -9.58 -5.35 -23.45
C ALA A 255 -10.63 -4.92 -22.40
N TYR A 256 -10.36 -5.13 -21.12
CA TYR A 256 -11.26 -4.80 -20.00
C TYR A 256 -10.75 -3.67 -19.11
N HIS A 257 -9.69 -2.99 -19.54
CA HIS A 257 -9.13 -1.79 -18.91
C HIS A 257 -9.34 -0.56 -19.78
N ASN A 258 -9.12 0.62 -19.22
CA ASN A 258 -9.28 1.89 -19.94
C ASN A 258 -8.01 2.22 -20.73
N VAL A 259 -7.69 1.37 -21.69
CA VAL A 259 -6.50 1.49 -22.54
C VAL A 259 -6.89 1.34 -24.02
N PRO A 260 -6.14 1.97 -24.94
CA PRO A 260 -6.43 1.82 -26.36
C PRO A 260 -6.09 0.41 -26.87
N ILE A 261 -6.98 -0.14 -27.70
CA ILE A 261 -6.72 -1.32 -28.52
C ILE A 261 -6.22 -0.82 -29.87
N ILE A 262 -4.97 -1.13 -30.20
CA ILE A 262 -4.33 -0.64 -31.43
C ILE A 262 -4.27 -1.75 -32.46
N ASN A 263 -4.82 -1.51 -33.64
CA ASN A 263 -4.95 -2.51 -34.72
C ASN A 263 -5.61 -3.83 -34.29
N GLY A 264 -6.58 -3.75 -33.38
CA GLY A 264 -7.27 -4.93 -32.86
C GLY A 264 -6.43 -5.83 -31.93
N MET A 265 -5.26 -5.37 -31.52
CA MET A 265 -4.36 -6.13 -30.65
C MET A 265 -4.44 -5.65 -29.20
N GLU A 266 -4.52 -6.59 -28.29
CA GLU A 266 -4.38 -6.36 -26.86
C GLU A 266 -2.90 -6.26 -26.47
N GLN A 267 -2.63 -5.59 -25.34
CA GLN A 267 -1.32 -5.63 -24.70
C GLN A 267 -1.01 -7.05 -24.24
N LYS A 268 0.27 -7.39 -24.21
CA LYS A 268 0.76 -8.69 -23.75
C LYS A 268 1.59 -8.54 -22.48
N GLU A 269 1.76 -9.63 -21.78
CA GLU A 269 2.62 -9.74 -20.62
C GLU A 269 4.11 -9.60 -20.98
N GLY A 270 4.88 -9.15 -20.01
CA GLY A 270 6.34 -9.07 -20.09
C GLY A 270 6.90 -7.65 -20.08
N LYS A 271 8.10 -7.51 -19.55
CA LYS A 271 8.79 -6.23 -19.30
C LYS A 271 9.05 -5.37 -20.54
N LYS A 272 9.06 -5.97 -21.73
CA LYS A 272 9.20 -5.23 -23.00
C LYS A 272 7.97 -4.39 -23.34
N TYR A 273 6.80 -4.75 -22.79
CA TYR A 273 5.57 -3.99 -22.89
C TYR A 273 5.55 -3.01 -21.71
N ARG A 274 5.92 -1.77 -21.97
CA ARG A 274 6.09 -0.74 -20.94
C ARG A 274 5.80 0.64 -21.52
N ALA A 275 5.50 1.58 -20.64
CA ALA A 275 5.44 2.99 -20.99
C ALA A 275 6.87 3.55 -21.04
N ASP A 276 7.22 4.15 -22.17
CA ASP A 276 8.51 4.78 -22.40
C ASP A 276 8.34 6.31 -22.51
N LYS A 277 9.37 7.05 -22.13
CA LYS A 277 9.42 8.53 -22.20
C LYS A 277 8.25 9.20 -21.43
N VAL A 278 7.89 8.60 -20.30
CA VAL A 278 6.85 9.18 -19.42
C VAL A 278 7.39 10.44 -18.79
N SER A 279 6.62 11.52 -18.91
CA SER A 279 6.92 12.80 -18.27
C SER A 279 5.68 13.33 -17.55
N HIS A 280 5.89 14.05 -16.49
CA HIS A 280 4.86 14.73 -15.72
C HIS A 280 5.19 16.23 -15.68
N ILE A 281 4.20 17.05 -15.98
CA ILE A 281 4.31 18.51 -15.91
C ILE A 281 3.21 19.00 -15.01
N THR A 282 3.57 19.74 -13.97
CA THR A 282 2.62 20.45 -13.10
C THR A 282 2.58 21.91 -13.54
N ASN A 283 1.40 22.36 -13.97
CA ASN A 283 1.16 23.77 -14.25
C ASN A 283 0.32 24.36 -13.13
N GLU A 284 0.79 25.47 -12.54
CA GLU A 284 0.07 26.15 -11.45
C GLU A 284 -1.25 26.83 -11.90
N ASN A 285 -1.57 26.81 -13.19
CA ASN A 285 -2.67 27.56 -13.81
C ASN A 285 -3.72 26.69 -14.50
N VAL A 286 -3.94 25.45 -14.07
CA VAL A 286 -5.06 24.64 -14.61
C VAL A 286 -6.05 24.32 -13.51
#